data_876932745ad8f4f63822fbeaf19bc154
#
_entry.id   876932745ad8f4f63822fbeaf19bc154
#
_cell.length_a   1.000
_cell.length_b   1.000
_cell.length_c   1.000
_cell.angle_alpha   90.00
_cell.angle_beta   90.00
_cell.angle_gamma   90.00
#
_symmetry.space_group_name_H-M   'P 1'
#
loop_
_entity.id
_entity.type
_entity.pdbx_description
1 polymer ?
#
loop_
_entity_poly.entity_id
_entity_poly.type
_entity_poly.pdbx_seq_one_letter_code
_entity_poly.pdbx_strand_id
1 'polypeptide(L)'
;MSKTTKKEVLEKLRRRYQTAGPKHKTKLIDQAVGLLSYHRKAAVRALNSVPVGKRGISTGRPREYDAKELLPVLRAIWPAASYPCGKRLAAMLPDWLSGYQEHEKSVSAGVEEQLLQASPRTLDRLLSPLRACARRPSLTRPGSLLRHQIPIRGSVWEENKPGWLEVDTVALCGGSVAGDFVWMVDGVDYCTAWVSVRAIWNRGQAATLEALMDMEKMLPFSLLGLDSDNGGEFLNYHVLHWLQKRRRPVYMTRSRPNKKDDNAHVEQKNWTHVRQWFGYQRYDNPDVVELLNELVRGPYGQLLNYFHATLKLKEKELVAGGRMRRIYELPQTPLNRVLLSPEVSAKTKTELQKERKGLNPFALKIEVDKRLKKIESARIGKNR
;
A
#
# COMPACT_ATOMS: atom_id res chain seq x y z
N MET A 1 -0.95 40.04 15.40
CA MET A 1 -0.87 39.53 16.78
C MET A 1 -0.82 38.01 16.75
N SER A 2 0.10 37.37 17.52
CA SER A 2 0.21 35.90 17.55
C SER A 2 -1.00 35.26 18.24
N LYS A 3 -1.26 33.94 17.99
CA LYS A 3 -2.36 33.21 18.67
C LYS A 3 -2.21 33.20 20.20
N THR A 4 -0.98 33.11 20.68
CA THR A 4 -0.66 33.12 22.13
C THR A 4 -0.97 34.49 22.74
N THR A 5 -0.51 35.56 22.12
CA THR A 5 -0.77 36.95 22.58
C THR A 5 -2.27 37.30 22.57
N LYS A 6 -3.01 36.84 21.52
CA LYS A 6 -4.48 37.00 21.50
C LYS A 6 -5.17 36.32 22.67
N LYS A 7 -4.70 35.10 23.05
CA LYS A 7 -5.26 34.36 24.18
C LYS A 7 -5.00 35.06 25.52
N GLU A 8 -3.79 35.55 25.72
CA GLU A 8 -3.42 36.28 26.95
C GLU A 8 -4.19 37.58 27.14
N VAL A 9 -4.30 38.37 26.04
CA VAL A 9 -5.11 39.61 26.04
C VAL A 9 -6.58 39.32 26.34
N LEU A 10 -7.13 38.27 25.68
CA LEU A 10 -8.54 37.88 25.94
C LEU A 10 -8.75 37.45 27.39
N GLU A 11 -7.80 36.75 27.98
CA GLU A 11 -7.89 36.26 29.37
C GLU A 11 -7.86 37.44 30.36
N LYS A 12 -7.00 38.44 30.15
CA LYS A 12 -6.98 39.69 30.92
C LYS A 12 -8.27 40.49 30.80
N LEU A 13 -8.78 40.63 29.58
CA LEU A 13 -10.06 41.33 29.33
C LEU A 13 -11.23 40.58 29.97
N ARG A 14 -11.24 39.24 29.93
CA ARG A 14 -12.28 38.40 30.52
C ARG A 14 -12.38 38.59 32.08
N ARG A 15 -11.22 38.55 32.77
CA ARG A 15 -11.18 38.78 34.24
C ARG A 15 -11.79 40.14 34.58
N ARG A 16 -11.46 41.19 33.87
CA ARG A 16 -12.00 42.53 34.09
C ARG A 16 -13.49 42.61 33.74
N TYR A 17 -13.93 41.91 32.72
CA TYR A 17 -15.32 41.88 32.27
C TYR A 17 -16.26 41.23 33.28
N GLN A 18 -15.82 40.19 33.97
CA GLN A 18 -16.63 39.49 34.99
C GLN A 18 -16.98 40.38 36.18
N THR A 19 -16.10 41.28 36.59
CA THR A 19 -16.30 42.18 37.77
C THR A 19 -16.80 43.55 37.35
N ALA A 20 -16.93 43.86 36.07
CA ALA A 20 -17.29 45.21 35.59
C ALA A 20 -18.78 45.47 35.61
N GLY A 21 -19.17 46.72 35.94
CA GLY A 21 -20.55 47.21 35.78
C GLY A 21 -20.94 47.43 34.30
N PRO A 22 -22.24 47.66 33.98
CA PRO A 22 -22.77 47.68 32.62
C PRO A 22 -22.02 48.61 31.65
N LYS A 23 -21.77 49.86 32.06
CA LYS A 23 -21.03 50.85 31.25
C LYS A 23 -19.58 50.40 30.97
N HIS A 24 -18.93 49.77 31.91
CA HIS A 24 -17.56 49.28 31.75
C HIS A 24 -17.51 48.02 30.89
N LYS A 25 -18.51 47.15 30.96
CA LYS A 25 -18.64 45.98 30.09
C LYS A 25 -18.70 46.38 28.60
N THR A 26 -19.41 47.43 28.27
CA THR A 26 -19.47 47.96 26.89
C THR A 26 -18.08 48.35 26.41
N LYS A 27 -17.31 49.12 27.21
CA LYS A 27 -15.93 49.53 26.86
C LYS A 27 -14.99 48.33 26.66
N LEU A 28 -15.12 47.28 27.49
CA LEU A 28 -14.32 46.08 27.37
C LEU A 28 -14.65 45.23 26.12
N ILE A 29 -15.92 45.25 25.71
CA ILE A 29 -16.35 44.66 24.43
C ILE A 29 -15.70 45.40 23.29
N ASP A 30 -15.73 46.75 23.29
CA ASP A 30 -15.13 47.57 22.24
C ASP A 30 -13.61 47.41 22.20
N GLN A 31 -12.94 47.27 23.33
CA GLN A 31 -11.51 46.90 23.39
C GLN A 31 -11.24 45.53 22.79
N ALA A 32 -12.07 44.51 23.07
CA ALA A 32 -11.91 43.19 22.47
C ALA A 32 -12.14 43.23 20.96
N VAL A 33 -13.08 44.01 20.45
CA VAL A 33 -13.31 44.24 19.02
C VAL A 33 -12.07 44.87 18.37
N GLY A 34 -11.55 45.97 18.93
CA GLY A 34 -10.44 46.71 18.35
C GLY A 34 -9.10 45.94 18.41
N LEU A 35 -8.77 45.32 19.57
CA LEU A 35 -7.48 44.64 19.79
C LEU A 35 -7.40 43.27 19.15
N LEU A 36 -8.52 42.50 19.19
CA LEU A 36 -8.52 41.10 18.76
C LEU A 36 -9.15 40.92 17.37
N SER A 37 -9.69 41.98 16.77
CA SER A 37 -10.43 41.98 15.49
C SER A 37 -11.62 41.01 15.52
N TYR A 38 -12.33 40.95 16.64
CA TYR A 38 -13.53 40.15 16.77
C TYR A 38 -14.77 40.93 16.33
N HIS A 39 -15.70 40.22 15.67
CA HIS A 39 -17.04 40.74 15.51
C HIS A 39 -17.69 40.92 16.90
N ARG A 40 -18.48 41.98 17.13
CA ARG A 40 -19.05 42.31 18.45
C ARG A 40 -19.74 41.15 19.16
N LYS A 41 -20.56 40.37 18.45
CA LYS A 41 -21.21 39.17 19.02
C LYS A 41 -20.21 38.08 19.42
N ALA A 42 -19.08 37.95 18.70
CA ALA A 42 -17.99 37.00 19.04
C ALA A 42 -17.22 37.48 20.29
N ALA A 43 -16.95 38.79 20.40
CA ALA A 43 -16.32 39.39 21.58
C ALA A 43 -17.17 39.17 22.85
N VAL A 44 -18.47 39.40 22.78
CA VAL A 44 -19.41 39.15 23.89
C VAL A 44 -19.36 37.68 24.32
N ARG A 45 -19.45 36.75 23.39
CA ARG A 45 -19.34 35.29 23.67
C ARG A 45 -17.99 34.92 24.28
N ALA A 46 -16.90 35.47 23.76
CA ALA A 46 -15.56 35.19 24.24
C ALA A 46 -15.29 35.72 25.64
N LEU A 47 -15.86 36.90 26.00
CA LEU A 47 -15.74 37.52 27.31
C LEU A 47 -16.63 36.84 28.38
N ASN A 48 -17.81 36.36 27.97
CA ASN A 48 -18.71 35.59 28.85
C ASN A 48 -18.33 34.11 29.01
N SER A 49 -17.50 33.53 28.13
CA SER A 49 -17.11 32.15 28.26
C SER A 49 -16.28 31.94 29.53
N VAL A 50 -16.71 31.03 30.37
CA VAL A 50 -15.89 30.56 31.51
C VAL A 50 -14.59 29.95 31.00
N PRO A 51 -13.42 30.21 31.59
CA PRO A 51 -12.20 29.49 31.27
C PRO A 51 -12.51 28.01 31.39
N VAL A 52 -12.31 27.26 30.31
CA VAL A 52 -12.48 25.81 30.34
C VAL A 52 -11.45 25.26 31.31
N GLY A 53 -11.81 25.17 32.58
CA GLY A 53 -11.14 24.29 33.53
C GLY A 53 -11.09 22.90 32.91
N LYS A 54 -10.07 22.11 33.26
CA LYS A 54 -9.82 20.75 32.75
C LYS A 54 -11.10 20.11 32.22
N ARG A 55 -11.17 19.88 30.90
CA ARG A 55 -12.36 19.34 30.21
C ARG A 55 -12.96 18.25 31.09
N GLY A 56 -14.14 18.49 31.63
CA GLY A 56 -14.92 17.49 32.31
C GLY A 56 -15.09 16.28 31.39
N ILE A 57 -15.34 15.14 31.99
CA ILE A 57 -15.60 13.88 31.31
C ILE A 57 -16.45 14.13 30.06
N SER A 58 -15.93 13.76 28.89
CA SER A 58 -16.64 13.91 27.63
C SER A 58 -18.04 13.31 27.78
N THR A 59 -19.09 14.10 27.61
CA THR A 59 -20.50 13.67 27.61
C THR A 59 -20.88 12.93 26.30
N GLY A 60 -19.90 12.45 25.55
CA GLY A 60 -20.11 11.65 24.35
C GLY A 60 -20.50 10.20 24.68
N ARG A 61 -21.04 9.50 23.68
CA ARG A 61 -21.29 8.04 23.76
C ARG A 61 -20.05 7.32 24.33
N PRO A 62 -20.21 6.39 25.28
CA PRO A 62 -19.09 5.57 25.78
C PRO A 62 -18.29 4.96 24.64
N ARG A 63 -16.98 4.88 24.81
CA ARG A 63 -16.13 4.24 23.79
C ARG A 63 -16.38 2.74 23.85
N GLU A 64 -16.92 2.18 22.80
CA GLU A 64 -17.17 0.76 22.61
C GLU A 64 -15.86 -0.04 22.51
N TYR A 65 -14.79 0.58 22.02
CA TYR A 65 -13.48 -0.02 21.81
C TYR A 65 -12.44 0.60 22.74
N ASP A 66 -11.88 -0.19 23.67
CA ASP A 66 -10.80 0.29 24.53
C ASP A 66 -9.45 0.20 23.80
N ALA A 67 -8.88 1.37 23.50
CA ALA A 67 -7.59 1.46 22.86
C ALA A 67 -6.45 0.82 23.68
N LYS A 68 -6.56 0.73 25.01
CA LYS A 68 -5.53 0.14 25.86
C LYS A 68 -5.41 -1.36 25.66
N GLU A 69 -6.53 -2.03 25.42
CA GLU A 69 -6.59 -3.48 25.22
C GLU A 69 -6.30 -3.86 23.76
N LEU A 70 -6.83 -3.09 22.78
CA LEU A 70 -6.73 -3.43 21.36
C LEU A 70 -5.39 -3.03 20.71
N LEU A 71 -4.78 -1.91 21.15
CA LEU A 71 -3.54 -1.41 20.56
C LEU A 71 -2.34 -2.34 20.69
N PRO A 72 -2.11 -3.08 21.79
CA PRO A 72 -0.98 -4.01 21.85
C PRO A 72 -1.00 -5.05 20.72
N VAL A 73 -2.14 -5.65 20.45
CA VAL A 73 -2.33 -6.63 19.37
C VAL A 73 -2.16 -5.97 18.01
N LEU A 74 -2.81 -4.82 17.79
CA LEU A 74 -2.70 -4.08 16.53
C LEU A 74 -1.27 -3.57 16.26
N ARG A 75 -0.49 -3.25 17.30
CA ARG A 75 0.93 -2.86 17.16
C ARG A 75 1.81 -3.99 16.65
N ALA A 76 1.48 -5.23 16.94
CA ALA A 76 2.19 -6.39 16.42
C ALA A 76 1.72 -6.72 14.98
N ILE A 77 0.41 -6.81 14.78
CA ILE A 77 -0.18 -7.21 13.49
C ILE A 77 0.06 -6.16 12.40
N TRP A 78 -0.16 -4.88 12.66
CA TRP A 78 -0.15 -3.85 11.63
C TRP A 78 1.18 -3.68 10.89
N PRO A 79 2.37 -3.64 11.56
CA PRO A 79 3.66 -3.66 10.89
C PRO A 79 3.94 -5.00 10.18
N ALA A 80 3.61 -6.13 10.82
CA ALA A 80 3.78 -7.46 10.24
C ALA A 80 2.99 -7.62 8.94
N ALA A 81 1.78 -7.06 8.88
CA ALA A 81 0.93 -7.01 7.70
C ALA A 81 1.31 -5.88 6.72
N SER A 82 2.47 -5.23 6.89
CA SER A 82 2.99 -4.17 6.00
C SER A 82 2.12 -2.92 5.95
N TYR A 83 1.68 -2.44 7.12
CA TYR A 83 0.99 -1.16 7.32
C TYR A 83 -0.25 -0.95 6.43
N PRO A 84 -1.19 -1.89 6.35
CA PRO A 84 -2.38 -1.74 5.52
C PRO A 84 -3.30 -0.62 6.05
N CYS A 85 -4.10 -0.03 5.18
CA CYS A 85 -5.20 0.83 5.60
C CYS A 85 -6.32 0.02 6.26
N GLY A 86 -7.19 0.67 7.05
CA GLY A 86 -8.23 -0.01 7.81
C GLY A 86 -9.12 -0.94 7.00
N LYS A 87 -9.44 -0.61 5.74
CA LYS A 87 -10.21 -1.49 4.85
C LYS A 87 -9.50 -2.81 4.54
N ARG A 88 -8.21 -2.73 4.21
CA ARG A 88 -7.40 -3.92 3.96
C ARG A 88 -7.16 -4.70 5.25
N LEU A 89 -6.84 -4.01 6.32
CA LEU A 89 -6.60 -4.62 7.63
C LEU A 89 -7.82 -5.41 8.11
N ALA A 90 -9.02 -4.85 8.04
CA ALA A 90 -10.24 -5.54 8.43
C ALA A 90 -10.44 -6.87 7.68
N ALA A 91 -10.14 -6.90 6.37
CA ALA A 91 -10.24 -8.12 5.58
C ALA A 91 -9.14 -9.16 5.89
N MET A 92 -8.01 -8.71 6.42
CA MET A 92 -6.85 -9.56 6.75
C MET A 92 -6.89 -10.05 8.21
N LEU A 93 -7.58 -9.33 9.10
CA LEU A 93 -7.56 -9.57 10.55
C LEU A 93 -7.85 -11.03 10.95
N PRO A 94 -8.82 -11.75 10.38
CA PRO A 94 -9.08 -13.12 10.79
C PRO A 94 -7.84 -14.02 10.69
N ASP A 95 -7.16 -14.00 9.53
CA ASP A 95 -5.97 -14.83 9.31
C ASP A 95 -4.78 -14.37 10.16
N TRP A 96 -4.59 -13.05 10.26
CA TRP A 96 -3.47 -12.47 11.00
C TRP A 96 -3.63 -12.58 12.50
N LEU A 97 -4.84 -12.53 13.03
CA LEU A 97 -5.11 -12.69 14.45
C LEU A 97 -4.89 -14.14 14.89
N SER A 98 -5.38 -15.12 14.09
CA SER A 98 -5.09 -16.53 14.31
C SER A 98 -3.57 -16.79 14.28
N GLY A 99 -2.87 -16.29 13.27
CA GLY A 99 -1.42 -16.42 13.18
C GLY A 99 -0.66 -15.76 14.34
N TYR A 100 -1.14 -14.63 14.85
CA TYR A 100 -0.59 -13.97 16.01
C TYR A 100 -0.74 -14.81 17.29
N GLN A 101 -1.92 -15.38 17.51
CA GLN A 101 -2.20 -16.24 18.67
C GLN A 101 -1.31 -17.49 18.71
N GLU A 102 -1.03 -18.06 17.54
CA GLU A 102 -0.14 -19.23 17.43
C GLU A 102 1.34 -18.90 17.71
N HIS A 103 1.79 -17.68 17.36
CA HIS A 103 3.21 -17.32 17.38
C HIS A 103 3.65 -16.46 18.58
N GLU A 104 2.76 -15.56 19.04
CA GLU A 104 3.16 -14.53 20.00
C GLU A 104 2.51 -14.75 21.37
N LYS A 105 1.20 -14.52 21.47
CA LYS A 105 0.45 -14.56 22.75
C LYS A 105 -1.02 -14.86 22.49
N SER A 106 -1.63 -15.59 23.42
CA SER A 106 -3.07 -15.72 23.46
C SER A 106 -3.74 -14.36 23.66
N VAL A 107 -4.80 -14.13 22.93
CA VAL A 107 -5.65 -12.93 23.02
C VAL A 107 -6.92 -13.32 23.74
N SER A 108 -7.43 -12.47 24.65
CA SER A 108 -8.71 -12.76 25.31
C SER A 108 -9.84 -12.75 24.29
N ALA A 109 -10.84 -13.62 24.47
CA ALA A 109 -11.98 -13.74 23.56
C ALA A 109 -12.70 -12.39 23.33
N GLY A 110 -12.79 -11.54 24.35
CA GLY A 110 -13.40 -10.21 24.22
C GLY A 110 -12.59 -9.25 23.32
N VAL A 111 -11.26 -9.30 23.38
CA VAL A 111 -10.38 -8.49 22.50
C VAL A 111 -10.44 -9.02 21.08
N GLU A 112 -10.44 -10.33 20.89
CA GLU A 112 -10.57 -10.95 19.58
C GLU A 112 -11.88 -10.54 18.90
N GLU A 113 -13.01 -10.70 19.60
CA GLU A 113 -14.33 -10.32 19.09
C GLU A 113 -14.39 -8.84 18.71
N GLN A 114 -13.90 -7.95 19.58
CA GLN A 114 -13.86 -6.52 19.29
C GLN A 114 -13.01 -6.18 18.07
N LEU A 115 -11.85 -6.84 17.89
CA LEU A 115 -10.99 -6.63 16.72
C LEU A 115 -11.67 -7.07 15.42
N LEU A 116 -12.35 -8.22 15.43
CA LEU A 116 -13.05 -8.77 14.27
C LEU A 116 -14.29 -7.95 13.90
N GLN A 117 -14.99 -7.38 14.90
CA GLN A 117 -16.16 -6.51 14.68
C GLN A 117 -15.78 -5.06 14.36
N ALA A 118 -14.53 -4.66 14.59
CA ALA A 118 -14.11 -3.27 14.40
C ALA A 118 -14.23 -2.82 12.95
N SER A 119 -14.98 -1.72 12.74
CA SER A 119 -15.11 -1.14 11.41
C SER A 119 -13.73 -0.67 10.86
N PRO A 120 -13.52 -0.65 9.54
CA PRO A 120 -12.28 -0.13 8.93
C PRO A 120 -11.90 1.27 9.43
N ARG A 121 -12.89 2.14 9.66
CA ARG A 121 -12.67 3.49 10.20
C ARG A 121 -12.25 3.46 11.68
N THR A 122 -12.74 2.52 12.47
CA THR A 122 -12.32 2.32 13.86
C THR A 122 -10.86 1.88 13.90
N LEU A 123 -10.45 0.93 13.09
CA LEU A 123 -9.06 0.48 12.95
C LEU A 123 -8.13 1.63 12.53
N ASP A 124 -8.51 2.41 11.52
CA ASP A 124 -7.74 3.59 11.09
C ASP A 124 -7.59 4.63 12.20
N ARG A 125 -8.64 4.85 13.00
CA ARG A 125 -8.63 5.78 14.14
C ARG A 125 -7.74 5.28 15.28
N LEU A 126 -7.80 4.00 15.61
CA LEU A 126 -6.95 3.39 16.64
C LEU A 126 -5.46 3.47 16.25
N LEU A 127 -5.13 3.22 14.97
CA LEU A 127 -3.77 3.24 14.45
C LEU A 127 -3.25 4.65 14.12
N SER A 128 -4.12 5.66 14.08
CA SER A 128 -3.76 7.05 13.72
C SER A 128 -2.54 7.60 14.51
N PRO A 129 -2.41 7.39 15.83
CA PRO A 129 -1.25 7.87 16.58
C PRO A 129 0.08 7.18 16.21
N LEU A 130 0.02 6.00 15.59
CA LEU A 130 1.19 5.21 15.20
C LEU A 130 1.68 5.52 13.79
N ARG A 131 0.91 6.30 13.00
CA ARG A 131 1.26 6.67 11.62
C ARG A 131 2.24 7.84 11.61
N ALA A 132 3.53 7.57 11.74
CA ALA A 132 4.58 8.56 11.47
C ALA A 132 4.95 8.51 9.98
N CYS A 133 4.82 9.66 9.28
CA CYS A 133 5.03 9.74 7.84
C CYS A 133 6.48 10.04 7.47
N ALA A 134 7.10 9.19 6.62
CA ALA A 134 8.29 9.54 5.85
C ALA A 134 8.05 9.26 4.35
N ARG A 135 8.17 10.29 3.50
CA ARG A 135 8.09 10.16 2.02
C ARG A 135 9.43 10.55 1.38
N ARG A 136 9.87 9.80 0.35
CA ARG A 136 11.03 10.14 -0.50
C ARG A 136 10.72 9.96 -2.00
N PRO A 137 11.32 10.74 -2.94
CA PRO A 137 11.01 10.72 -4.38
C PRO A 137 11.83 9.70 -5.19
N SER A 138 11.38 9.39 -6.45
CA SER A 138 11.98 8.43 -7.39
C SER A 138 12.76 9.13 -8.52
N LEU A 139 13.81 8.47 -9.11
CA LEU A 139 14.83 9.06 -9.97
C LEU A 139 14.97 8.50 -11.41
N THR A 140 14.05 7.64 -11.94
CA THR A 140 14.24 6.93 -13.23
C THR A 140 13.36 7.43 -14.40
N ARG A 141 13.83 7.28 -15.68
CA ARG A 141 13.19 7.70 -16.96
C ARG A 141 13.07 6.56 -17.99
N PRO A 142 12.08 6.57 -18.95
CA PRO A 142 11.76 5.47 -19.87
C PRO A 142 12.52 5.45 -21.22
N GLY A 143 12.60 4.27 -21.90
CA GLY A 143 13.28 3.99 -23.17
C GLY A 143 12.36 3.95 -24.42
N SER A 144 12.90 3.89 -25.69
CA SER A 144 12.14 4.36 -26.88
C SER A 144 12.14 3.56 -28.20
N LEU A 145 12.68 2.32 -28.33
CA LEU A 145 13.04 1.78 -29.67
C LEU A 145 11.97 0.99 -30.48
N LEU A 146 10.99 0.32 -29.86
CA LEU A 146 10.02 -0.55 -30.56
C LEU A 146 8.55 -0.09 -30.48
N ARG A 147 8.31 1.17 -30.19
CA ARG A 147 6.96 1.74 -29.94
C ARG A 147 5.95 1.59 -31.08
N HIS A 148 6.41 1.40 -32.32
CA HIS A 148 5.52 1.37 -33.51
C HIS A 148 5.00 -0.02 -33.86
N GLN A 149 5.58 -1.10 -33.34
CA GLN A 149 5.24 -2.48 -33.71
C GLN A 149 4.32 -3.19 -32.69
N ILE A 150 4.25 -2.70 -31.45
CA ILE A 150 3.45 -3.30 -30.39
C ILE A 150 2.18 -2.49 -30.18
N PRO A 151 0.98 -3.10 -30.24
CA PRO A 151 -0.28 -2.40 -30.10
C PRO A 151 -0.43 -1.79 -28.71
N ILE A 152 -1.09 -0.64 -28.65
CA ILE A 152 -1.49 -0.03 -27.39
C ILE A 152 -2.61 -0.87 -26.78
N ARG A 153 -2.62 -1.00 -25.43
CA ARG A 153 -3.70 -1.64 -24.69
C ARG A 153 -5.06 -1.14 -25.18
N GLY A 154 -5.84 -2.02 -25.76
CA GLY A 154 -7.15 -1.75 -26.33
C GLY A 154 -8.17 -2.80 -25.89
N SER A 155 -9.23 -3.00 -26.69
CA SER A 155 -10.33 -3.93 -26.45
C SER A 155 -9.98 -5.43 -26.41
N VAL A 156 -8.72 -5.80 -26.59
CA VAL A 156 -8.25 -7.20 -26.63
C VAL A 156 -8.17 -7.83 -25.23
N TRP A 157 -8.11 -7.01 -24.17
CA TRP A 157 -8.00 -7.51 -22.80
C TRP A 157 -9.34 -7.99 -22.28
N GLU A 158 -9.40 -9.26 -21.93
CA GLU A 158 -10.51 -9.83 -21.18
C GLU A 158 -10.26 -9.60 -19.69
N GLU A 159 -10.65 -8.43 -19.19
CA GLU A 159 -10.35 -7.96 -17.83
C GLU A 159 -10.88 -8.89 -16.72
N ASN A 160 -11.81 -9.77 -17.05
CA ASN A 160 -12.42 -10.72 -16.11
C ASN A 160 -11.72 -12.09 -16.11
N LYS A 161 -10.71 -12.30 -16.97
CA LYS A 161 -9.96 -13.56 -17.04
C LYS A 161 -8.55 -13.39 -16.44
N PRO A 162 -8.10 -14.30 -15.55
CA PRO A 162 -6.70 -14.32 -15.11
C PRO A 162 -5.76 -14.65 -16.26
N GLY A 163 -4.55 -14.13 -16.20
CA GLY A 163 -3.51 -14.38 -17.20
C GLY A 163 -3.05 -13.15 -17.97
N TRP A 164 -3.59 -11.98 -17.66
CA TRP A 164 -3.15 -10.70 -18.21
C TRP A 164 -2.23 -10.00 -17.21
N LEU A 165 -0.90 -10.09 -17.43
CA LEU A 165 0.10 -9.51 -16.55
C LEU A 165 0.49 -8.11 -16.98
N GLU A 166 0.38 -7.17 -16.06
CA GLU A 166 1.08 -5.89 -16.14
C GLU A 166 2.47 -6.06 -15.53
N VAL A 167 3.51 -5.68 -16.27
CA VAL A 167 4.91 -5.81 -15.82
C VAL A 167 5.64 -4.48 -15.84
N ASP A 168 6.51 -4.29 -14.87
CA ASP A 168 7.37 -3.11 -14.74
C ASP A 168 8.71 -3.48 -14.11
N THR A 169 9.70 -2.60 -14.21
CA THR A 169 11.00 -2.77 -13.57
C THR A 169 11.28 -1.72 -12.51
N VAL A 170 11.81 -2.15 -11.39
CA VAL A 170 12.17 -1.27 -10.27
C VAL A 170 13.66 -1.35 -9.98
N ALA A 171 14.36 -0.24 -10.18
CA ALA A 171 15.81 -0.13 -9.94
C ALA A 171 16.15 -0.15 -8.44
N LEU A 172 17.01 -1.04 -7.98
CA LEU A 172 17.60 -0.99 -6.64
C LEU A 172 18.97 -0.27 -6.68
N CYS A 173 18.96 0.96 -7.18
CA CYS A 173 20.17 1.76 -7.49
C CYS A 173 20.65 2.67 -6.36
N GLY A 174 19.92 2.79 -5.25
CA GLY A 174 20.22 3.78 -4.21
C GLY A 174 20.08 5.22 -4.71
N GLY A 175 21.06 6.05 -4.40
CA GLY A 175 21.09 7.46 -4.80
C GLY A 175 21.70 7.72 -6.19
N SER A 176 22.18 6.69 -6.90
CA SER A 176 22.85 6.83 -8.20
C SER A 176 22.47 5.71 -9.15
N VAL A 177 22.22 6.04 -10.41
CA VAL A 177 21.96 5.08 -11.50
C VAL A 177 23.23 4.67 -12.25
N ALA A 178 24.41 5.13 -11.82
CA ALA A 178 25.69 4.77 -12.42
C ALA A 178 26.12 3.35 -12.02
N GLY A 179 26.75 2.63 -12.95
CA GLY A 179 27.26 1.26 -12.74
C GLY A 179 26.15 0.23 -12.65
N ASP A 180 26.56 -0.98 -12.30
CA ASP A 180 25.70 -2.15 -12.27
C ASP A 180 24.98 -2.33 -10.92
N PHE A 181 23.76 -2.80 -10.95
CA PHE A 181 22.94 -3.05 -9.77
C PHE A 181 21.74 -3.95 -10.09
N VAL A 182 21.11 -4.45 -9.05
CA VAL A 182 19.92 -5.30 -9.16
C VAL A 182 18.70 -4.49 -9.60
N TRP A 183 17.91 -5.08 -10.48
CA TRP A 183 16.58 -4.65 -10.86
C TRP A 183 15.56 -5.69 -10.39
N MET A 184 14.38 -5.24 -10.02
CA MET A 184 13.24 -6.11 -9.73
C MET A 184 12.25 -6.01 -10.89
N VAL A 185 11.92 -7.13 -11.51
CA VAL A 185 10.81 -7.26 -12.44
C VAL A 185 9.57 -7.55 -11.61
N ASP A 186 8.61 -6.62 -11.57
CA ASP A 186 7.34 -6.76 -10.86
C ASP A 186 6.23 -7.05 -11.86
N GLY A 187 5.54 -8.17 -11.69
CA GLY A 187 4.42 -8.59 -12.52
C GLY A 187 3.17 -8.79 -11.69
N VAL A 188 2.05 -8.28 -12.18
CA VAL A 188 0.77 -8.35 -11.49
C VAL A 188 -0.32 -8.75 -12.46
N ASP A 189 -1.06 -9.81 -12.13
CA ASP A 189 -2.23 -10.18 -12.91
C ASP A 189 -3.37 -9.17 -12.70
N TYR A 190 -3.90 -8.68 -13.80
CA TYR A 190 -4.93 -7.63 -13.78
C TYR A 190 -6.24 -8.10 -13.13
N CYS A 191 -6.64 -9.34 -13.40
CA CYS A 191 -7.90 -9.90 -12.88
C CYS A 191 -7.82 -10.20 -11.39
N THR A 192 -6.81 -10.97 -10.96
CA THR A 192 -6.72 -11.51 -9.61
C THR A 192 -5.85 -10.66 -8.67
N ALA A 193 -5.05 -9.74 -9.23
CA ALA A 193 -3.97 -9.06 -8.53
C ALA A 193 -2.88 -10.02 -7.99
N TRP A 194 -2.73 -11.21 -8.61
CA TRP A 194 -1.66 -12.13 -8.30
C TRP A 194 -0.32 -11.51 -8.62
N VAL A 195 0.59 -11.56 -7.65
CA VAL A 195 1.90 -10.92 -7.71
C VAL A 195 2.98 -11.94 -8.03
N SER A 196 3.84 -11.62 -8.97
CA SER A 196 5.07 -12.37 -9.27
C SER A 196 6.23 -11.40 -9.43
N VAL A 197 7.29 -11.56 -8.64
CA VAL A 197 8.45 -10.66 -8.65
C VAL A 197 9.71 -11.48 -8.90
N ARG A 198 10.66 -10.91 -9.69
CA ARG A 198 11.98 -11.51 -9.89
C ARG A 198 13.07 -10.45 -9.81
N ALA A 199 14.20 -10.84 -9.24
CA ALA A 199 15.43 -10.04 -9.28
C ALA A 199 16.24 -10.42 -10.51
N ILE A 200 16.82 -9.44 -11.19
CA ILE A 200 17.73 -9.59 -12.30
C ILE A 200 18.99 -8.73 -12.08
N TRP A 201 20.13 -9.22 -12.58
CA TRP A 201 21.33 -8.41 -12.61
C TRP A 201 21.30 -7.51 -13.84
N ASN A 202 21.36 -6.22 -13.64
CA ASN A 202 21.17 -5.22 -14.69
C ASN A 202 19.80 -5.33 -15.40
N ARG A 203 19.48 -4.39 -16.26
CA ARG A 203 18.24 -4.37 -17.03
C ARG A 203 18.48 -4.89 -18.46
N GLY A 204 19.06 -6.09 -18.55
CA GLY A 204 19.36 -6.76 -19.83
C GLY A 204 18.13 -7.47 -20.39
N GLN A 205 18.01 -7.48 -21.74
CA GLN A 205 16.89 -8.14 -22.44
C GLN A 205 16.81 -9.66 -22.16
N ALA A 206 17.95 -10.36 -22.13
CA ALA A 206 18.00 -11.78 -21.83
C ALA A 206 17.59 -12.09 -20.39
N ALA A 207 18.14 -11.36 -19.41
CA ALA A 207 17.80 -11.53 -18.00
C ALA A 207 16.33 -11.24 -17.73
N THR A 208 15.76 -10.21 -18.40
CA THR A 208 14.34 -9.90 -18.31
C THR A 208 13.47 -11.02 -18.90
N LEU A 209 13.86 -11.59 -20.04
CA LEU A 209 13.17 -12.74 -20.63
C LEU A 209 13.19 -13.96 -19.71
N GLU A 210 14.35 -14.31 -19.15
CA GLU A 210 14.47 -15.40 -18.18
C GLU A 210 13.59 -15.19 -16.96
N ALA A 211 13.56 -13.97 -16.42
CA ALA A 211 12.68 -13.62 -15.32
C ALA A 211 11.21 -13.81 -15.66
N LEU A 212 10.77 -13.37 -16.84
CA LEU A 212 9.38 -13.53 -17.30
C LEU A 212 9.01 -15.02 -17.50
N MET A 213 9.92 -15.80 -18.07
CA MET A 213 9.72 -17.26 -18.21
C MET A 213 9.61 -17.98 -16.87
N ASP A 214 10.41 -17.56 -15.89
CA ASP A 214 10.36 -18.12 -14.54
C ASP A 214 9.10 -17.67 -13.79
N MET A 215 8.68 -16.42 -13.96
CA MET A 215 7.41 -15.93 -13.42
C MET A 215 6.22 -16.75 -13.95
N GLU A 216 6.16 -16.99 -15.27
CA GLU A 216 5.09 -17.77 -15.88
C GLU A 216 4.95 -19.17 -15.30
N LYS A 217 6.06 -19.88 -15.04
CA LYS A 217 6.05 -21.24 -14.44
C LYS A 217 5.35 -21.29 -13.08
N MET A 218 5.34 -20.17 -12.36
CA MET A 218 4.79 -20.06 -11.02
C MET A 218 3.35 -19.48 -10.99
N LEU A 219 2.77 -19.14 -12.16
CA LEU A 219 1.40 -18.63 -12.22
C LEU A 219 0.39 -19.78 -12.02
N PRO A 220 -0.67 -19.58 -11.23
CA PRO A 220 -1.72 -20.58 -11.05
C PRO A 220 -2.72 -20.64 -12.22
N PHE A 221 -2.44 -19.96 -13.31
CA PHE A 221 -3.25 -19.87 -14.52
C PHE A 221 -2.35 -19.65 -15.74
N SER A 222 -2.90 -19.88 -16.94
CA SER A 222 -2.16 -19.68 -18.19
C SER A 222 -1.94 -18.20 -18.46
N LEU A 223 -0.74 -17.85 -18.95
CA LEU A 223 -0.44 -16.51 -19.44
C LEU A 223 -1.21 -16.26 -20.75
N LEU A 224 -2.02 -15.21 -20.81
CA LEU A 224 -2.82 -14.78 -21.95
C LEU A 224 -2.26 -13.53 -22.62
N GLY A 225 -1.72 -12.62 -21.85
CA GLY A 225 -1.16 -11.38 -22.32
C GLY A 225 -0.16 -10.74 -21.37
N LEU A 226 0.73 -9.94 -21.91
CA LEU A 226 1.74 -9.17 -21.23
C LEU A 226 1.58 -7.70 -21.60
N ASP A 227 1.38 -6.83 -20.62
CA ASP A 227 1.38 -5.38 -20.77
C ASP A 227 2.59 -4.78 -20.08
N SER A 228 3.32 -3.93 -20.76
CA SER A 228 4.49 -3.26 -20.18
C SER A 228 4.44 -1.76 -20.42
N ASP A 229 5.29 -1.04 -19.71
CA ASP A 229 5.63 0.30 -20.11
C ASP A 229 6.43 0.27 -21.43
N ASN A 230 6.83 1.45 -21.92
CA ASN A 230 7.61 1.54 -23.17
C ASN A 230 9.12 1.26 -22.93
N GLY A 231 9.50 0.47 -21.94
CA GLY A 231 10.87 0.11 -21.63
C GLY A 231 11.48 -0.86 -22.65
N GLY A 232 12.73 -0.61 -23.10
CA GLY A 232 13.41 -1.45 -24.08
C GLY A 232 13.73 -2.86 -23.59
N GLU A 233 13.71 -3.09 -22.29
CA GLU A 233 13.87 -4.39 -21.65
C GLU A 233 12.70 -5.34 -21.92
N PHE A 234 11.49 -4.79 -22.09
CA PHE A 234 10.29 -5.53 -22.45
C PHE A 234 10.01 -5.45 -23.96
N LEU A 235 10.15 -4.25 -24.54
CA LEU A 235 9.91 -4.01 -25.95
C LEU A 235 11.13 -4.42 -26.78
N ASN A 236 11.36 -5.73 -26.91
CA ASN A 236 12.45 -6.29 -27.69
C ASN A 236 12.03 -7.58 -28.41
N TYR A 237 12.80 -7.97 -29.43
CA TYR A 237 12.51 -9.14 -30.25
C TYR A 237 12.54 -10.46 -29.49
N HIS A 238 13.36 -10.60 -28.44
CA HIS A 238 13.46 -11.83 -27.65
C HIS A 238 12.15 -12.11 -26.91
N VAL A 239 11.60 -11.10 -26.22
CA VAL A 239 10.31 -11.22 -25.53
C VAL A 239 9.18 -11.42 -26.54
N LEU A 240 9.16 -10.64 -27.64
CA LEU A 240 8.12 -10.76 -28.67
C LEU A 240 8.12 -12.16 -29.31
N HIS A 241 9.27 -12.69 -29.70
CA HIS A 241 9.40 -14.04 -30.25
C HIS A 241 8.98 -15.11 -29.25
N TRP A 242 9.37 -14.98 -27.99
CA TRP A 242 8.96 -15.90 -26.95
C TRP A 242 7.45 -15.95 -26.78
N LEU A 243 6.76 -14.82 -26.84
CA LEU A 243 5.30 -14.75 -26.74
C LEU A 243 4.58 -15.29 -27.99
N GLN A 244 5.15 -15.09 -29.19
CA GLN A 244 4.55 -15.48 -30.46
C GLN A 244 4.81 -16.92 -30.87
N LYS A 245 6.02 -17.48 -30.60
CA LYS A 245 6.44 -18.84 -31.00
C LYS A 245 5.85 -19.94 -30.12
N ARG A 246 4.61 -19.78 -29.66
CA ARG A 246 3.91 -20.74 -28.81
C ARG A 246 2.77 -21.41 -29.57
N ARG A 247 2.38 -22.62 -29.11
CA ARG A 247 1.17 -23.27 -29.64
C ARG A 247 -0.07 -22.39 -29.48
N ARG A 248 -0.13 -21.59 -28.38
CA ARG A 248 -1.11 -20.54 -28.17
C ARG A 248 -0.34 -19.23 -27.98
N PRO A 249 -0.35 -18.34 -28.98
CA PRO A 249 0.31 -17.05 -28.87
C PRO A 249 -0.22 -16.24 -27.71
N VAL A 250 0.68 -15.56 -27.00
CA VAL A 250 0.36 -14.64 -25.92
C VAL A 250 0.40 -13.22 -26.47
N TYR A 251 -0.62 -12.44 -26.16
CA TYR A 251 -0.71 -11.07 -26.63
C TYR A 251 0.32 -10.20 -25.92
N MET A 252 0.96 -9.31 -26.68
CA MET A 252 1.81 -8.27 -26.10
C MET A 252 1.16 -6.91 -26.36
N THR A 253 0.97 -6.14 -25.31
CA THR A 253 0.46 -4.77 -25.37
C THR A 253 1.40 -3.82 -24.64
N ARG A 254 1.19 -2.54 -24.85
CA ARG A 254 1.92 -1.49 -24.16
C ARG A 254 0.99 -0.37 -23.73
N SER A 255 1.35 0.30 -22.67
CA SER A 255 0.64 1.48 -22.19
C SER A 255 0.75 2.66 -23.17
N ARG A 256 -0.26 3.52 -23.15
CA ARG A 256 -0.27 4.73 -23.99
C ARG A 256 0.82 5.71 -23.53
N PRO A 257 1.58 6.30 -24.47
CA PRO A 257 2.57 7.31 -24.11
C PRO A 257 1.91 8.49 -23.37
N ASN A 258 2.49 8.91 -22.26
CA ASN A 258 2.05 10.05 -21.44
C ASN A 258 0.65 9.94 -20.78
N LYS A 259 0.01 8.77 -20.79
CA LYS A 259 -1.20 8.51 -19.99
C LYS A 259 -0.83 7.72 -18.74
N LYS A 260 -0.53 8.43 -17.65
CA LYS A 260 -0.20 7.86 -16.34
C LYS A 260 -1.31 6.97 -15.76
N ASP A 261 -2.54 7.13 -16.22
CA ASP A 261 -3.68 6.32 -15.76
C ASP A 261 -3.61 4.85 -16.23
N ASP A 262 -2.92 4.56 -17.33
CA ASP A 262 -2.80 3.20 -17.89
C ASP A 262 -1.85 2.33 -17.05
N ASN A 263 -0.83 2.92 -16.41
CA ASN A 263 0.16 2.24 -15.55
C ASN A 263 -0.06 2.53 -14.05
N ALA A 264 -1.11 3.26 -13.70
CA ALA A 264 -1.35 3.66 -12.31
C ALA A 264 -1.49 2.45 -11.36
N HIS A 265 -1.85 1.28 -11.87
CA HIS A 265 -1.93 0.04 -11.09
C HIS A 265 -0.54 -0.49 -10.74
N VAL A 266 0.40 -0.53 -11.70
CA VAL A 266 1.76 -1.05 -11.48
C VAL A 266 2.62 -0.03 -10.70
N GLU A 267 2.57 1.27 -11.04
CA GLU A 267 3.33 2.30 -10.31
C GLU A 267 2.97 2.32 -8.81
N GLN A 268 1.69 2.21 -8.47
CA GLN A 268 1.25 2.11 -7.08
C GLN A 268 1.71 0.80 -6.43
N LYS A 269 1.82 -0.28 -7.21
CA LYS A 269 2.21 -1.60 -6.74
C LYS A 269 3.71 -1.74 -6.58
N ASN A 270 4.54 -1.06 -7.38
CA ASN A 270 5.99 -0.97 -7.20
C ASN A 270 6.39 -0.53 -5.78
N TRP A 271 5.59 0.38 -5.18
CA TRP A 271 5.78 0.72 -3.77
C TRP A 271 5.48 -0.47 -2.86
N THR A 272 4.31 -1.11 -3.01
CA THR A 272 3.83 -2.16 -2.09
C THR A 272 4.55 -3.49 -2.29
N HIS A 273 5.00 -3.79 -3.52
CA HIS A 273 5.65 -5.04 -3.86
C HIS A 273 7.18 -4.96 -3.82
N VAL A 274 7.78 -3.79 -4.02
CA VAL A 274 9.23 -3.70 -4.06
C VAL A 274 9.76 -2.73 -3.00
N ARG A 275 9.40 -1.45 -3.08
CA ARG A 275 10.03 -0.42 -2.25
C ARG A 275 9.77 -0.56 -0.76
N GLN A 276 8.58 -1.01 -0.38
CA GLN A 276 8.22 -1.22 1.02
C GLN A 276 9.06 -2.33 1.68
N TRP A 277 9.55 -3.28 0.90
CA TRP A 277 10.29 -4.45 1.38
C TRP A 277 11.80 -4.33 1.21
N PHE A 278 12.24 -3.92 0.04
CA PHE A 278 13.66 -3.83 -0.33
C PHE A 278 14.23 -2.42 -0.16
N GLY A 279 13.38 -1.42 0.15
CA GLY A 279 13.80 -0.05 0.40
C GLY A 279 14.29 0.69 -0.84
N TYR A 280 15.11 1.70 -0.57
CA TYR A 280 15.74 2.56 -1.58
C TYR A 280 17.26 2.42 -1.62
N GLN A 281 17.82 1.45 -0.91
CA GLN A 281 19.25 1.19 -0.86
C GLN A 281 19.74 0.67 -2.21
N ARG A 282 21.06 0.72 -2.40
CA ARG A 282 21.73 0.15 -3.56
C ARG A 282 22.04 -1.32 -3.32
N TYR A 283 21.79 -2.15 -4.32
CA TYR A 283 22.12 -3.55 -4.39
C TYR A 283 23.07 -3.76 -5.56
N ASP A 284 24.37 -3.73 -5.33
CA ASP A 284 25.42 -3.82 -6.35
C ASP A 284 26.31 -5.07 -6.22
N ASN A 285 25.81 -6.10 -5.54
CA ASN A 285 26.40 -7.42 -5.51
C ASN A 285 25.53 -8.40 -6.33
N PRO A 286 26.06 -9.01 -7.43
CA PRO A 286 25.32 -9.98 -8.22
C PRO A 286 24.92 -11.25 -7.45
N ASP A 287 25.68 -11.63 -6.41
CA ASP A 287 25.42 -12.84 -5.62
C ASP A 287 24.08 -12.78 -4.87
N VAL A 288 23.53 -11.58 -4.65
CA VAL A 288 22.23 -11.43 -3.98
C VAL A 288 21.05 -11.71 -4.89
N VAL A 289 21.23 -11.78 -6.20
CA VAL A 289 20.14 -12.00 -7.16
C VAL A 289 19.42 -13.33 -6.87
N GLU A 290 20.18 -14.42 -6.68
CA GLU A 290 19.55 -15.72 -6.38
C GLU A 290 18.91 -15.72 -4.98
N LEU A 291 19.54 -15.12 -3.98
CA LEU A 291 18.94 -14.98 -2.64
C LEU A 291 17.63 -14.21 -2.67
N LEU A 292 17.56 -13.14 -3.49
CA LEU A 292 16.34 -12.40 -3.74
C LEU A 292 15.29 -13.27 -4.45
N ASN A 293 15.70 -14.04 -5.46
CA ASN A 293 14.81 -14.91 -6.21
C ASN A 293 14.25 -16.07 -5.36
N GLU A 294 15.06 -16.68 -4.51
CA GLU A 294 14.59 -17.66 -3.51
C GLU A 294 13.56 -17.06 -2.55
N LEU A 295 13.82 -15.83 -2.09
CA LEU A 295 12.88 -15.11 -1.22
C LEU A 295 11.54 -14.86 -1.91
N VAL A 296 11.57 -14.29 -3.14
CA VAL A 296 10.34 -13.84 -3.82
C VAL A 296 9.54 -15.00 -4.43
N ARG A 297 10.19 -16.11 -4.81
CA ARG A 297 9.50 -17.35 -5.22
C ARG A 297 8.84 -18.07 -4.04
N GLY A 298 9.41 -17.96 -2.85
CA GLY A 298 9.00 -18.67 -1.64
C GLY A 298 8.15 -17.78 -0.70
N PRO A 299 8.64 -17.57 0.53
CA PRO A 299 7.82 -17.02 1.62
C PRO A 299 7.25 -15.62 1.34
N TYR A 300 7.96 -14.80 0.57
CA TYR A 300 7.47 -13.48 0.18
C TYR A 300 6.27 -13.56 -0.78
N GLY A 301 6.38 -14.36 -1.85
CA GLY A 301 5.29 -14.56 -2.80
C GLY A 301 4.04 -15.16 -2.15
N GLN A 302 4.24 -16.13 -1.26
CA GLN A 302 3.17 -16.73 -0.46
C GLN A 302 2.51 -15.70 0.46
N LEU A 303 3.31 -14.88 1.15
CA LEU A 303 2.78 -13.84 2.04
C LEU A 303 1.90 -12.83 1.30
N LEU A 304 2.37 -12.35 0.14
CA LEU A 304 1.62 -11.37 -0.65
C LEU A 304 0.36 -11.97 -1.28
N ASN A 305 0.47 -13.14 -1.88
CA ASN A 305 -0.63 -13.71 -2.63
C ASN A 305 -1.71 -14.35 -1.74
N TYR A 306 -1.32 -14.90 -0.58
CA TYR A 306 -2.25 -15.66 0.26
C TYR A 306 -2.82 -14.85 1.42
N PHE A 307 -2.09 -13.82 1.91
CA PHE A 307 -2.45 -13.13 3.15
C PHE A 307 -2.54 -11.60 3.05
N HIS A 308 -2.10 -10.98 1.93
CA HIS A 308 -2.24 -9.55 1.74
C HIS A 308 -3.47 -9.22 0.89
N ALA A 309 -4.48 -8.62 1.52
CA ALA A 309 -5.66 -8.15 0.80
C ALA A 309 -5.33 -6.93 -0.06
N THR A 310 -5.86 -6.88 -1.26
CA THR A 310 -5.74 -5.79 -2.22
C THR A 310 -7.10 -5.16 -2.51
N LEU A 311 -7.10 -3.87 -2.86
CA LEU A 311 -8.27 -3.14 -3.33
C LEU A 311 -8.23 -3.09 -4.86
N LYS A 312 -9.29 -3.53 -5.53
CA LYS A 312 -9.47 -3.40 -6.98
C LYS A 312 -10.51 -2.32 -7.26
N LEU A 313 -10.24 -1.44 -8.21
CA LEU A 313 -11.19 -0.43 -8.65
C LEU A 313 -12.31 -1.13 -9.44
N LYS A 314 -13.54 -0.97 -8.99
CA LYS A 314 -14.73 -1.53 -9.67
C LYS A 314 -15.21 -0.59 -10.76
N GLU A 315 -15.42 0.67 -10.41
CA GLU A 315 -15.93 1.67 -11.34
C GLU A 315 -15.55 3.10 -10.93
N LYS A 316 -15.68 4.02 -11.87
CA LYS A 316 -15.52 5.47 -11.67
C LYS A 316 -16.85 6.14 -11.98
N GLU A 317 -17.49 6.74 -10.99
CA GLU A 317 -18.73 7.49 -11.14
C GLU A 317 -18.44 8.99 -11.25
N LEU A 318 -19.12 9.66 -12.17
CA LEU A 318 -19.12 11.12 -12.23
C LEU A 318 -20.17 11.63 -11.22
N VAL A 319 -19.73 12.36 -10.20
CA VAL A 319 -20.61 12.97 -9.21
C VAL A 319 -20.82 14.46 -9.49
N ALA A 320 -21.87 15.04 -8.88
CA ALA A 320 -22.18 16.48 -9.02
C ALA A 320 -20.94 17.35 -8.77
N GLY A 321 -20.74 18.35 -9.64
CA GLY A 321 -19.56 19.22 -9.63
C GLY A 321 -18.36 18.71 -10.43
N GLY A 322 -18.53 17.72 -11.33
CA GLY A 322 -17.48 17.23 -12.25
C GLY A 322 -16.40 16.38 -11.58
N ARG A 323 -16.60 15.95 -10.34
CA ARG A 323 -15.63 15.11 -9.62
C ARG A 323 -15.86 13.63 -9.90
N MET A 324 -14.78 12.87 -10.14
CA MET A 324 -14.84 11.41 -10.28
C MET A 324 -14.75 10.73 -8.91
N ARG A 325 -15.79 9.96 -8.56
CA ARG A 325 -15.80 9.06 -7.40
C ARG A 325 -15.28 7.69 -7.82
N ARG A 326 -14.31 7.16 -7.08
CA ARG A 326 -13.77 5.81 -7.30
C ARG A 326 -14.48 4.83 -6.36
N ILE A 327 -15.13 3.82 -6.93
CA ILE A 327 -15.75 2.72 -6.20
C ILE A 327 -14.84 1.51 -6.29
N TYR A 328 -14.51 0.92 -5.15
CA TYR A 328 -13.63 -0.23 -5.05
C TYR A 328 -14.44 -1.46 -4.64
N GLU A 329 -13.99 -2.63 -5.11
CA GLU A 329 -14.46 -3.92 -4.60
C GLU A 329 -14.15 -4.07 -3.10
N LEU A 330 -14.78 -5.06 -2.46
CA LEU A 330 -14.36 -5.48 -1.12
C LEU A 330 -12.90 -5.96 -1.17
N PRO A 331 -12.08 -5.60 -0.19
CA PRO A 331 -10.69 -6.06 -0.13
C PRO A 331 -10.63 -7.57 -0.07
N GLN A 332 -9.82 -8.18 -0.95
CA GLN A 332 -9.61 -9.63 -1.01
C GLN A 332 -8.14 -9.92 -1.28
N THR A 333 -7.67 -11.11 -0.85
CA THR A 333 -6.36 -11.60 -1.25
C THR A 333 -6.35 -12.01 -2.72
N PRO A 334 -5.19 -11.96 -3.41
CA PRO A 334 -5.06 -12.54 -4.75
C PRO A 334 -5.54 -13.99 -4.82
N LEU A 335 -5.18 -14.80 -3.83
CA LEU A 335 -5.63 -16.19 -3.74
C LEU A 335 -7.17 -16.30 -3.76
N ASN A 336 -7.88 -15.50 -2.96
CA ASN A 336 -9.34 -15.56 -2.93
C ASN A 336 -9.94 -15.26 -4.32
N ARG A 337 -9.36 -14.30 -5.07
CA ARG A 337 -9.81 -14.02 -6.44
C ARG A 337 -9.51 -15.18 -7.40
N VAL A 338 -8.35 -15.84 -7.27
CA VAL A 338 -8.02 -17.05 -8.04
C VAL A 338 -9.01 -18.17 -7.74
N LEU A 339 -9.34 -18.40 -6.47
CA LEU A 339 -10.30 -19.44 -6.07
C LEU A 339 -11.73 -19.17 -6.58
N LEU A 340 -12.11 -17.90 -6.69
CA LEU A 340 -13.44 -17.50 -7.21
C LEU A 340 -13.49 -17.50 -8.74
N SER A 341 -12.36 -17.46 -9.45
CA SER A 341 -12.34 -17.41 -10.90
C SER A 341 -12.81 -18.71 -11.54
N PRO A 342 -13.77 -18.71 -12.49
CA PRO A 342 -14.19 -19.91 -13.21
C PRO A 342 -13.10 -20.44 -14.16
N GLU A 343 -12.16 -19.61 -14.57
CA GLU A 343 -11.11 -19.95 -15.55
C GLU A 343 -9.95 -20.76 -14.92
N VAL A 344 -9.88 -20.86 -13.60
CA VAL A 344 -8.85 -21.65 -12.91
C VAL A 344 -9.37 -23.05 -12.60
N SER A 345 -8.56 -24.06 -12.93
CA SER A 345 -8.95 -25.46 -12.77
C SER A 345 -9.23 -25.83 -11.31
N ALA A 346 -10.19 -26.74 -11.08
CA ALA A 346 -10.49 -27.26 -9.75
C ALA A 346 -9.25 -27.88 -9.08
N LYS A 347 -8.40 -28.57 -9.86
CA LYS A 347 -7.15 -29.15 -9.39
C LYS A 347 -6.22 -28.06 -8.81
N THR A 348 -5.96 -27.00 -9.57
CA THR A 348 -5.11 -25.87 -9.13
C THR A 348 -5.68 -25.23 -7.86
N LYS A 349 -6.98 -25.00 -7.81
CA LYS A 349 -7.63 -24.42 -6.62
C LYS A 349 -7.43 -25.30 -5.38
N THR A 350 -7.58 -26.62 -5.51
CA THR A 350 -7.36 -27.57 -4.42
C THR A 350 -5.92 -27.59 -3.94
N GLU A 351 -4.95 -27.52 -4.86
CA GLU A 351 -3.51 -27.44 -4.56
C GLU A 351 -3.19 -26.16 -3.78
N LEU A 352 -3.67 -25.01 -4.25
CA LEU A 352 -3.46 -23.72 -3.57
C LEU A 352 -4.13 -23.67 -2.19
N GLN A 353 -5.31 -24.24 -2.03
CA GLN A 353 -6.00 -24.33 -0.74
C GLN A 353 -5.25 -25.23 0.24
N LYS A 354 -4.69 -26.36 -0.25
CA LYS A 354 -3.88 -27.25 0.56
C LYS A 354 -2.59 -26.57 1.01
N GLU A 355 -1.90 -25.88 0.10
CA GLU A 355 -0.71 -25.10 0.43
C GLU A 355 -1.01 -24.05 1.49
N ARG A 356 -2.07 -23.26 1.30
CA ARG A 356 -2.46 -22.20 2.25
C ARG A 356 -2.73 -22.74 3.66
N LYS A 357 -3.35 -23.90 3.79
CA LYS A 357 -3.66 -24.52 5.11
C LYS A 357 -2.42 -24.78 5.96
N GLY A 358 -1.26 -25.02 5.32
CA GLY A 358 0.02 -25.23 6.00
C GLY A 358 0.79 -23.95 6.32
N LEU A 359 0.26 -22.77 5.98
CA LEU A 359 0.97 -21.50 6.09
C LEU A 359 0.38 -20.63 7.20
N ASN A 360 1.27 -20.01 7.98
CA ASN A 360 0.93 -19.00 8.98
C ASN A 360 1.54 -17.66 8.54
N PRO A 361 0.77 -16.56 8.43
CA PRO A 361 1.26 -15.27 7.94
C PRO A 361 2.34 -14.65 8.83
N PHE A 362 2.31 -14.88 10.15
CA PHE A 362 3.35 -14.42 11.07
C PHE A 362 4.65 -15.18 10.86
N ALA A 363 4.61 -16.51 10.74
CA ALA A 363 5.77 -17.32 10.45
C ALA A 363 6.41 -16.93 9.12
N LEU A 364 5.60 -16.74 8.07
CA LEU A 364 6.08 -16.24 6.78
C LEU A 364 6.75 -14.88 6.91
N LYS A 365 6.14 -13.96 7.67
CA LYS A 365 6.73 -12.63 7.87
C LYS A 365 8.07 -12.68 8.59
N ILE A 366 8.21 -13.50 9.62
CA ILE A 366 9.46 -13.71 10.34
C ILE A 366 10.53 -14.28 9.39
N GLU A 367 10.18 -15.28 8.58
CA GLU A 367 11.11 -15.86 7.60
C GLU A 367 11.52 -14.84 6.52
N VAL A 368 10.58 -14.06 6.01
CA VAL A 368 10.86 -12.95 5.08
C VAL A 368 11.84 -11.96 5.70
N ASP A 369 11.59 -11.51 6.93
CA ASP A 369 12.45 -10.54 7.61
C ASP A 369 13.85 -11.08 7.88
N LYS A 370 13.96 -12.36 8.24
CA LYS A 370 15.24 -13.05 8.43
C LYS A 370 16.05 -13.09 7.15
N ARG A 371 15.42 -13.45 6.01
CA ARG A 371 16.07 -13.48 4.71
C ARG A 371 16.43 -12.09 4.22
N LEU A 372 15.54 -11.10 4.40
CA LEU A 372 15.83 -9.70 4.07
C LEU A 372 17.05 -9.16 4.82
N LYS A 373 17.21 -9.46 6.12
CA LYS A 373 18.40 -9.07 6.88
C LYS A 373 19.69 -9.69 6.32
N LYS A 374 19.64 -10.98 5.91
CA LYS A 374 20.77 -11.64 5.26
C LYS A 374 21.12 -10.98 3.93
N ILE A 375 20.13 -10.70 3.10
CA ILE A 375 20.29 -10.04 1.81
C ILE A 375 20.82 -8.61 2.00
N GLU A 376 20.29 -7.85 2.97
CA GLU A 376 20.73 -6.49 3.29
C GLU A 376 22.23 -6.46 3.68
N SER A 377 22.69 -7.41 4.46
CA SER A 377 24.12 -7.50 4.82
C SER A 377 25.03 -7.89 3.66
N ALA A 378 24.49 -8.58 2.65
CA ALA A 378 25.23 -9.03 1.46
C ALA A 378 25.08 -8.10 0.24
N ARG A 379 24.25 -7.06 0.30
CA ARG A 379 23.84 -6.23 -0.85
C ARG A 379 24.97 -5.42 -1.50
N ILE A 380 26.04 -5.18 -0.78
CA ILE A 380 27.23 -4.48 -1.27
C ILE A 380 28.32 -5.50 -1.55
N GLY A 381 28.92 -5.47 -2.72
CA GLY A 381 30.05 -6.36 -3.06
C GLY A 381 31.26 -6.08 -2.16
N LYS A 382 31.99 -7.15 -1.82
CA LYS A 382 33.15 -7.07 -0.90
C LYS A 382 34.34 -6.27 -1.42
N ASN A 383 34.29 -5.80 -2.66
CA ASN A 383 35.40 -5.09 -3.35
C ASN A 383 35.17 -3.57 -3.48
N ARG A 384 34.56 -2.96 -2.47
CA ARG A 384 34.50 -1.49 -2.36
C ARG A 384 34.96 -1.02 -1.00
#